data_bbe7e41cbd9d2afa76c8c065702b8f5e
#
_entry.id   bbe7e41cbd9d2afa76c8c065702b8f5e
#
_cell.length_a   1.000
_cell.length_b   1.000
_cell.length_c   1.000
_cell.angle_alpha   90.00
_cell.angle_beta   90.00
_cell.angle_gamma   90.00
#
_symmetry.space_group_name_H-M   'P 1'
#
loop_
_entity.id
_entity.type
_entity.pdbx_description
1 polymer ?
#
loop_
_entity_poly.entity_id
_entity_poly.type
_entity_poly.pdbx_seq_one_letter_code
_entity_poly.pdbx_strand_id
1 'polypeptide(L)'
;MEIRIRHFLSINKEKRLRWTLKYDLFFPTHVQKEFVAVGVALCLLVVAWFGGLFDLGGGDVELEQFPDFSTVADDGVTYSNSNYAGGPYIVLFSAEWCDSPCHATMHAINSTLNDPSMIVLSTDPADNPQGISLEDWHNRANAYDDDGEDLGQTLDFPFAKGIEQAEEIGISSRPSIVFVNSDGGIVTIHKGGLNDA
;
A
#
# COMPACT_ATOMS: atom_id res chain seq x y z
N MET A 1 9.64 -33.14 -41.55
CA MET A 1 9.54 -33.18 -40.07
C MET A 1 8.12 -32.76 -39.62
N GLU A 2 7.09 -33.11 -40.37
CA GLU A 2 5.71 -32.56 -40.18
C GLU A 2 4.64 -33.64 -39.95
N ILE A 3 4.99 -34.90 -39.86
CA ILE A 3 4.02 -36.03 -39.79
C ILE A 3 3.80 -36.53 -38.36
N ARG A 4 4.57 -36.09 -37.34
CA ARG A 4 4.47 -36.61 -35.95
C ARG A 4 3.52 -35.84 -35.05
N ILE A 5 3.01 -34.69 -35.46
CA ILE A 5 2.15 -33.84 -34.57
C ILE A 5 0.66 -34.16 -34.75
N ARG A 6 0.25 -34.71 -35.90
CA ARG A 6 -1.18 -35.00 -36.15
C ARG A 6 -1.72 -36.24 -35.42
N HIS A 7 -0.86 -37.12 -34.97
CA HIS A 7 -1.30 -38.35 -34.29
C HIS A 7 -1.52 -38.15 -32.77
N PHE A 8 -0.96 -37.10 -32.19
CA PHE A 8 -1.10 -36.83 -30.77
C PHE A 8 -2.38 -36.09 -30.37
N LEU A 9 -3.00 -35.36 -31.28
CA LEU A 9 -4.23 -34.59 -31.09
C LEU A 9 -5.52 -35.41 -31.29
N SER A 10 -5.45 -36.59 -31.92
CA SER A 10 -6.60 -37.46 -32.12
C SER A 10 -6.96 -38.31 -30.89
N ILE A 11 -6.00 -38.64 -30.03
CA ILE A 11 -6.22 -39.54 -28.90
C ILE A 11 -6.88 -38.81 -27.72
N ASN A 12 -6.81 -37.49 -27.68
CA ASN A 12 -7.31 -36.74 -26.55
C ASN A 12 -8.79 -36.34 -26.63
N LYS A 13 -9.40 -36.49 -27.80
CA LYS A 13 -10.82 -36.13 -28.04
C LYS A 13 -11.79 -37.25 -27.62
N GLU A 14 -11.37 -38.52 -27.75
CA GLU A 14 -12.23 -39.65 -27.34
C GLU A 14 -12.23 -39.92 -25.82
N LYS A 15 -11.17 -39.54 -25.11
CA LYS A 15 -11.13 -39.68 -23.65
C LYS A 15 -11.97 -38.64 -22.90
N ARG A 16 -12.23 -37.46 -23.47
CA ARG A 16 -13.10 -36.45 -22.85
C ARG A 16 -14.59 -36.76 -22.92
N LEU A 17 -15.02 -37.48 -23.91
CA LEU A 17 -16.45 -37.88 -24.06
C LEU A 17 -16.89 -39.03 -23.18
N ARG A 18 -15.93 -39.78 -22.58
CA ARG A 18 -16.26 -40.93 -21.70
C ARG A 18 -16.45 -40.56 -20.24
N TRP A 19 -16.04 -39.35 -19.83
CA TRP A 19 -16.18 -38.90 -18.43
C TRP A 19 -17.52 -38.19 -18.15
N THR A 20 -18.17 -37.66 -19.16
CA THR A 20 -19.45 -36.94 -19.01
C THR A 20 -20.67 -37.84 -18.96
N LEU A 21 -20.54 -39.12 -19.30
CA LEU A 21 -21.67 -40.05 -19.38
C LEU A 21 -21.79 -41.01 -18.17
N LYS A 22 -20.94 -40.89 -17.16
CA LYS A 22 -20.89 -41.83 -16.04
C LYS A 22 -21.52 -41.33 -14.74
N TYR A 23 -22.02 -40.10 -14.71
CA TYR A 23 -22.63 -39.54 -13.49
C TYR A 23 -24.15 -39.47 -13.49
N ASP A 24 -24.82 -39.83 -14.61
CA ASP A 24 -26.29 -39.69 -14.73
C ASP A 24 -27.12 -40.92 -14.27
N LEU A 25 -26.50 -41.94 -13.69
CA LEU A 25 -27.21 -43.23 -13.48
C LEU A 25 -27.36 -43.71 -12.03
N PHE A 26 -27.08 -42.90 -11.01
CA PHE A 26 -27.10 -43.45 -9.64
C PHE A 26 -27.87 -42.67 -8.55
N PHE A 27 -28.63 -41.63 -8.89
CA PHE A 27 -29.46 -40.99 -7.86
C PHE A 27 -30.95 -40.99 -8.25
N PRO A 28 -31.85 -41.47 -7.36
CA PRO A 28 -33.27 -41.43 -7.59
C PRO A 28 -33.75 -39.98 -7.72
N THR A 29 -34.63 -39.74 -8.69
CA THR A 29 -35.12 -38.41 -9.14
C THR A 29 -35.70 -37.53 -8.03
N HIS A 30 -36.07 -38.10 -6.89
CA HIS A 30 -36.59 -37.40 -5.74
C HIS A 30 -35.48 -36.72 -4.93
N VAL A 31 -34.31 -37.33 -4.83
CA VAL A 31 -33.12 -36.79 -4.11
C VAL A 31 -32.51 -35.65 -4.86
N GLN A 32 -32.50 -35.66 -6.20
CA GLN A 32 -31.97 -34.59 -7.04
C GLN A 32 -32.69 -33.26 -6.83
N LYS A 33 -34.00 -33.24 -6.61
CA LYS A 33 -34.76 -31.99 -6.40
C LYS A 33 -34.41 -31.30 -5.09
N GLU A 34 -34.18 -32.09 -4.05
CA GLU A 34 -33.79 -31.56 -2.74
C GLU A 34 -32.36 -30.95 -2.78
N PHE A 35 -31.41 -31.65 -3.44
CA PHE A 35 -30.04 -31.14 -3.58
C PHE A 35 -29.95 -29.91 -4.49
N VAL A 36 -30.75 -29.83 -5.56
CA VAL A 36 -30.83 -28.64 -6.42
C VAL A 36 -31.41 -27.47 -5.65
N ALA A 37 -32.46 -27.68 -4.84
CA ALA A 37 -33.05 -26.62 -4.03
C ALA A 37 -32.07 -26.08 -2.99
N VAL A 38 -31.32 -26.97 -2.31
CA VAL A 38 -30.27 -26.57 -1.34
C VAL A 38 -29.12 -25.89 -2.03
N GLY A 39 -28.69 -26.37 -3.20
CA GLY A 39 -27.62 -25.74 -4.00
C GLY A 39 -27.99 -24.35 -4.47
N VAL A 40 -29.21 -24.12 -4.96
CA VAL A 40 -29.72 -22.82 -5.38
C VAL A 40 -29.84 -21.87 -4.18
N ALA A 41 -30.33 -22.36 -3.02
CA ALA A 41 -30.41 -21.56 -1.81
C ALA A 41 -29.01 -21.12 -1.32
N LEU A 42 -28.03 -22.03 -1.36
CA LEU A 42 -26.63 -21.73 -1.02
C LEU A 42 -25.99 -20.72 -2.00
N CYS A 43 -26.25 -20.86 -3.29
CA CYS A 43 -25.80 -19.88 -4.29
C CYS A 43 -26.43 -18.50 -4.09
N LEU A 44 -27.71 -18.44 -3.75
CA LEU A 44 -28.40 -17.18 -3.45
C LEU A 44 -27.85 -16.52 -2.18
N LEU A 45 -27.50 -17.30 -1.16
CA LEU A 45 -26.84 -16.79 0.04
C LEU A 45 -25.45 -16.27 -0.25
N VAL A 46 -24.67 -16.96 -1.10
CA VAL A 46 -23.34 -16.50 -1.53
C VAL A 46 -23.44 -15.22 -2.36
N VAL A 47 -24.40 -15.15 -3.31
CA VAL A 47 -24.63 -13.95 -4.11
C VAL A 47 -25.11 -12.79 -3.22
N ALA A 48 -25.97 -13.05 -2.22
CA ALA A 48 -26.40 -12.05 -1.26
C ALA A 48 -25.23 -11.55 -0.41
N TRP A 49 -24.32 -12.44 -0.02
CA TRP A 49 -23.13 -12.09 0.75
C TRP A 49 -22.13 -11.27 -0.08
N PHE A 50 -21.82 -11.68 -1.31
CA PHE A 50 -20.91 -10.95 -2.21
C PHE A 50 -21.58 -9.77 -2.94
N GLY A 51 -22.92 -9.77 -3.06
CA GLY A 51 -23.67 -8.70 -3.68
C GLY A 51 -24.05 -7.55 -2.76
N GLY A 52 -23.53 -7.50 -1.52
CA GLY A 52 -23.79 -6.42 -0.56
C GLY A 52 -25.24 -6.37 -0.01
N LEU A 53 -26.05 -7.45 -0.20
CA LEU A 53 -27.41 -7.54 0.38
C LEU A 53 -27.40 -7.78 1.90
N PHE A 54 -26.24 -8.24 2.44
CA PHE A 54 -25.95 -8.23 3.86
C PHE A 54 -24.87 -7.18 4.12
N ASP A 55 -25.25 -5.92 4.04
CA ASP A 55 -24.53 -4.85 4.70
C ASP A 55 -24.74 -5.08 6.22
N LEU A 56 -23.92 -5.96 6.78
CA LEU A 56 -23.80 -6.15 8.22
C LEU A 56 -23.03 -4.94 8.76
N GLY A 57 -23.69 -3.75 8.69
CA GLY A 57 -23.31 -2.60 9.48
C GLY A 57 -21.78 -2.44 9.66
N GLY A 58 -21.02 -2.41 8.58
CA GLY A 58 -19.73 -1.77 8.59
C GLY A 58 -20.04 -0.29 8.73
N GLY A 59 -20.19 0.18 9.96
CA GLY A 59 -20.19 1.61 10.20
C GLY A 59 -18.93 2.14 9.54
N ASP A 60 -19.06 3.09 8.65
CA ASP A 60 -17.91 3.82 8.12
C ASP A 60 -17.11 4.27 9.35
N VAL A 61 -15.96 3.63 9.56
CA VAL A 61 -15.03 4.08 10.59
C VAL A 61 -14.53 5.41 10.08
N GLU A 62 -15.07 6.49 10.62
CA GLU A 62 -14.59 7.83 10.32
C GLU A 62 -13.13 7.90 10.80
N LEU A 63 -12.22 7.86 9.83
CA LEU A 63 -10.79 7.96 10.11
C LEU A 63 -10.47 9.40 10.49
N GLU A 64 -9.55 9.57 11.45
CA GLU A 64 -8.96 10.86 11.72
C GLU A 64 -8.32 11.42 10.45
N GLN A 65 -8.63 12.68 10.11
CA GLN A 65 -8.09 13.31 8.92
C GLN A 65 -6.65 13.75 9.18
N PHE A 66 -5.79 13.56 8.18
CA PHE A 66 -4.45 14.13 8.24
C PHE A 66 -4.54 15.66 8.22
N PRO A 67 -3.81 16.36 9.10
CA PRO A 67 -3.88 17.81 9.21
C PRO A 67 -3.61 18.51 7.89
N ASP A 68 -4.27 19.65 7.70
CA ASP A 68 -3.99 20.49 6.54
C ASP A 68 -2.56 21.04 6.60
N PHE A 69 -1.88 21.03 5.45
CA PHE A 69 -0.58 21.64 5.32
C PHE A 69 -0.43 22.38 3.99
N SER A 70 0.42 23.39 4.01
CA SER A 70 0.93 24.08 2.83
C SER A 70 2.33 24.57 3.16
N THR A 71 3.34 23.91 2.64
CA THR A 71 4.75 24.13 2.99
C THR A 71 5.63 24.19 1.76
N VAL A 72 6.69 25.01 1.81
CA VAL A 72 7.69 25.05 0.74
C VAL A 72 8.72 23.97 1.01
N ALA A 73 8.97 23.11 0.03
CA ALA A 73 9.96 22.05 0.10
C ALA A 73 11.36 22.52 -0.35
N ASP A 74 12.32 21.63 -0.23
CA ASP A 74 13.73 21.80 -0.61
C ASP A 74 13.93 22.16 -2.08
N ASP A 75 13.04 21.71 -2.96
CA ASP A 75 12.99 22.02 -4.39
C ASP A 75 12.41 23.42 -4.72
N GLY A 76 11.98 24.15 -3.69
CA GLY A 76 11.34 25.46 -3.81
C GLY A 76 9.86 25.41 -4.24
N VAL A 77 9.27 24.23 -4.39
CA VAL A 77 7.86 24.05 -4.72
C VAL A 77 7.01 24.03 -3.45
N THR A 78 5.81 24.58 -3.51
CA THR A 78 4.84 24.49 -2.41
C THR A 78 4.02 23.22 -2.53
N TYR A 79 4.05 22.40 -1.50
CA TYR A 79 3.25 21.20 -1.38
C TYR A 79 2.14 21.35 -0.34
N SER A 80 1.02 20.71 -0.60
CA SER A 80 -0.16 20.73 0.28
C SER A 80 -0.93 19.41 0.14
N ASN A 81 -1.95 19.18 0.97
CA ASN A 81 -2.84 18.02 0.86
C ASN A 81 -3.39 17.83 -0.56
N SER A 82 -3.63 18.93 -1.30
CA SER A 82 -4.16 18.87 -2.66
C SER A 82 -3.23 18.21 -3.68
N ASN A 83 -1.91 18.21 -3.44
CA ASN A 83 -0.95 17.53 -4.31
C ASN A 83 -1.09 16.00 -4.23
N TYR A 84 -1.65 15.48 -3.15
CA TYR A 84 -1.81 14.05 -2.87
C TYR A 84 -3.27 13.60 -2.99
N ALA A 85 -4.20 14.49 -3.27
CA ALA A 85 -5.62 14.20 -3.33
C ALA A 85 -5.97 13.13 -4.40
N GLY A 86 -6.85 12.19 -4.04
CA GLY A 86 -7.35 11.15 -4.95
C GLY A 86 -6.50 9.89 -5.02
N GLY A 87 -5.39 9.81 -4.29
CA GLY A 87 -4.58 8.61 -4.12
C GLY A 87 -4.08 8.45 -2.69
N PRO A 88 -3.73 7.25 -2.25
CA PRO A 88 -3.07 7.06 -0.97
C PRO A 88 -1.65 7.63 -1.02
N TYR A 89 -1.20 8.17 0.10
CA TYR A 89 0.15 8.72 0.22
C TYR A 89 0.76 8.45 1.60
N ILE A 90 2.06 8.68 1.69
CA ILE A 90 2.85 8.46 2.90
C ILE A 90 3.41 9.81 3.36
N VAL A 91 3.29 10.09 4.66
CA VAL A 91 4.01 11.18 5.31
C VAL A 91 5.02 10.58 6.27
N LEU A 92 6.29 10.88 6.03
CA LEU A 92 7.37 10.46 6.93
C LEU A 92 7.82 11.65 7.76
N PHE A 93 7.58 11.59 9.07
CA PHE A 93 8.09 12.58 10.02
C PHE A 93 9.51 12.23 10.46
N SER A 94 10.42 13.18 10.29
CA SER A 94 11.83 13.06 10.59
C SER A 94 12.38 14.39 11.11
N ALA A 95 13.68 14.56 11.06
CA ALA A 95 14.37 15.83 11.33
C ALA A 95 15.70 15.84 10.57
N GLU A 96 16.23 17.04 10.26
CA GLU A 96 17.45 17.23 9.48
C GLU A 96 18.69 16.58 10.12
N TRP A 97 18.69 16.42 11.44
CA TRP A 97 19.76 15.79 12.22
C TRP A 97 19.55 14.29 12.44
N CYS A 98 18.43 13.73 11.98
CA CYS A 98 18.16 12.30 12.12
C CYS A 98 18.79 11.54 10.96
N ASP A 99 19.98 10.98 11.21
CA ASP A 99 20.74 10.25 10.18
C ASP A 99 20.23 8.80 9.98
N SER A 100 21.01 7.81 10.39
CA SER A 100 20.84 6.41 10.02
C SER A 100 19.40 5.86 10.13
N PRO A 101 18.67 5.90 11.25
CA PRO A 101 17.35 5.27 11.32
C PRO A 101 16.32 5.94 10.41
N CYS A 102 16.48 7.24 10.12
CA CYS A 102 15.57 7.98 9.27
C CYS A 102 15.88 7.75 7.80
N HIS A 103 17.14 7.87 7.40
CA HIS A 103 17.56 7.64 6.01
C HIS A 103 17.32 6.19 5.59
N ALA A 104 17.68 5.21 6.41
CA ALA A 104 17.40 3.79 6.15
C ALA A 104 15.90 3.56 5.92
N THR A 105 15.04 4.19 6.73
CA THR A 105 13.58 4.08 6.55
C THR A 105 13.12 4.68 5.22
N MET A 106 13.65 5.83 4.80
CA MET A 106 13.33 6.45 3.51
C MET A 106 13.68 5.53 2.35
N HIS A 107 14.89 4.96 2.37
CA HIS A 107 15.35 4.02 1.34
C HIS A 107 14.56 2.72 1.33
N ALA A 108 14.23 2.16 2.51
CA ALA A 108 13.40 0.96 2.61
C ALA A 108 12.00 1.17 2.00
N ILE A 109 11.37 2.32 2.24
CA ILE A 109 10.09 2.67 1.62
C ILE A 109 10.24 2.82 0.11
N ASN A 110 11.23 3.60 -0.34
CA ASN A 110 11.46 3.88 -1.76
C ASN A 110 11.72 2.60 -2.57
N SER A 111 12.60 1.73 -2.07
CA SER A 111 12.94 0.45 -2.72
C SER A 111 11.76 -0.54 -2.75
N THR A 112 10.95 -0.56 -1.67
CA THR A 112 9.81 -1.48 -1.56
C THR A 112 8.63 -1.08 -2.44
N LEU A 113 8.33 0.23 -2.51
CA LEU A 113 7.14 0.73 -3.20
C LEU A 113 7.43 1.25 -4.62
N ASN A 114 8.70 1.39 -4.99
CA ASN A 114 9.13 1.83 -6.32
C ASN A 114 8.42 3.14 -6.75
N ASP A 115 8.93 4.27 -6.28
CA ASP A 115 8.39 5.62 -6.49
C ASP A 115 7.05 5.86 -5.73
N PRO A 116 7.10 5.87 -4.39
CA PRO A 116 5.91 6.11 -3.58
C PRO A 116 5.44 7.56 -3.64
N SER A 117 4.13 7.77 -3.66
CA SER A 117 3.54 9.08 -3.39
C SER A 117 3.81 9.44 -1.93
N MET A 118 4.82 10.29 -1.68
CA MET A 118 5.34 10.52 -0.34
C MET A 118 5.87 11.95 -0.15
N ILE A 119 5.85 12.43 1.09
CA ILE A 119 6.53 13.65 1.54
C ILE A 119 7.25 13.39 2.86
N VAL A 120 8.44 13.97 3.01
CA VAL A 120 9.20 13.94 4.26
C VAL A 120 9.04 15.28 4.98
N LEU A 121 8.55 15.23 6.22
CA LEU A 121 8.30 16.41 7.03
C LEU A 121 9.24 16.46 8.24
N SER A 122 10.03 17.52 8.33
CA SER A 122 10.83 17.82 9.51
C SER A 122 9.95 18.30 10.66
N THR A 123 10.18 17.75 11.83
CA THR A 123 9.54 18.15 13.07
C THR A 123 10.41 19.09 13.92
N ASP A 124 11.57 19.50 13.42
CA ASP A 124 12.42 20.46 14.12
C ASP A 124 11.96 21.89 13.78
N PRO A 125 11.71 22.74 14.82
CA PRO A 125 11.21 24.09 14.62
C PRO A 125 12.26 25.09 14.09
N ALA A 126 13.55 24.75 14.16
CA ALA A 126 14.60 25.61 13.62
C ALA A 126 14.62 25.58 12.09
N ASP A 127 14.83 26.71 11.43
CA ASP A 127 14.94 26.77 9.98
C ASP A 127 16.06 25.86 9.45
N ASN A 128 17.22 25.93 10.10
CA ASN A 128 18.40 25.12 9.78
C ASN A 128 18.94 24.48 11.07
N PRO A 129 18.35 23.41 11.60
CA PRO A 129 18.80 22.77 12.81
C PRO A 129 20.21 22.21 12.63
N GLN A 130 21.10 22.51 13.57
CA GLN A 130 22.52 22.17 13.51
C GLN A 130 23.23 22.69 12.23
N GLY A 131 22.69 23.73 11.58
CA GLY A 131 23.23 24.30 10.34
C GLY A 131 22.91 23.52 9.08
N ILE A 132 21.96 22.58 9.13
CA ILE A 132 21.54 21.73 8.01
C ILE A 132 20.27 22.34 7.39
N SER A 133 20.35 22.73 6.12
CA SER A 133 19.17 23.14 5.35
C SER A 133 18.32 21.93 4.91
N LEU A 134 17.10 22.18 4.42
CA LEU A 134 16.28 21.11 3.81
C LEU A 134 16.98 20.47 2.60
N GLU A 135 17.62 21.29 1.75
CA GLU A 135 18.39 20.82 0.60
C GLU A 135 19.59 19.96 1.02
N ASP A 136 20.38 20.41 2.02
CA ASP A 136 21.50 19.63 2.55
C ASP A 136 21.02 18.30 3.16
N TRP A 137 19.89 18.32 3.84
CA TRP A 137 19.30 17.12 4.41
C TRP A 137 18.90 16.13 3.34
N HIS A 138 18.19 16.59 2.30
CA HIS A 138 17.80 15.75 1.16
C HIS A 138 19.03 15.15 0.46
N ASN A 139 20.06 15.96 0.22
CA ASN A 139 21.32 15.50 -0.38
C ASN A 139 22.02 14.43 0.48
N ARG A 140 22.00 14.58 1.82
CA ARG A 140 22.55 13.60 2.74
C ARG A 140 21.72 12.31 2.75
N ALA A 141 20.41 12.41 2.68
CA ALA A 141 19.53 11.25 2.56
C ALA A 141 19.79 10.47 1.25
N ASN A 142 19.97 11.18 0.13
CA ASN A 142 20.33 10.57 -1.17
C ASN A 142 21.67 9.84 -1.13
N ALA A 143 22.63 10.38 -0.38
CA ALA A 143 23.98 9.83 -0.27
C ALA A 143 24.11 8.79 0.86
N TYR A 144 23.01 8.42 1.50
CA TYR A 144 23.05 7.48 2.62
C TYR A 144 23.52 6.11 2.15
N ASP A 145 24.58 5.62 2.80
CA ASP A 145 25.17 4.32 2.59
C ASP A 145 25.16 3.57 3.93
N ASP A 146 24.52 2.42 3.97
CA ASP A 146 24.46 1.54 5.12
C ASP A 146 25.53 0.43 5.00
N ASP A 147 26.69 0.67 5.60
CA ASP A 147 27.80 -0.31 5.71
C ASP A 147 28.32 -0.86 4.36
N GLY A 148 28.23 -0.10 3.27
CA GLY A 148 28.78 -0.46 1.96
C GLY A 148 27.83 -1.24 1.07
N GLU A 149 26.57 -1.30 1.40
CA GLU A 149 25.48 -1.74 0.51
C GLU A 149 24.88 -0.55 -0.23
N ASP A 150 25.64 0.25 -0.91
CA ASP A 150 25.23 1.41 -1.73
C ASP A 150 23.69 1.60 -1.85
N LEU A 151 23.06 1.92 -0.72
CA LEU A 151 21.63 2.25 -0.68
C LEU A 151 21.35 3.64 -1.26
N GLY A 152 22.40 4.37 -1.66
CA GLY A 152 22.36 5.67 -2.29
C GLY A 152 21.53 5.66 -3.57
N GLN A 153 20.22 5.68 -3.38
CA GLN A 153 19.23 5.87 -4.44
C GLN A 153 18.73 7.30 -4.35
N THR A 154 18.50 7.91 -5.50
CA THR A 154 17.82 9.20 -5.54
C THR A 154 16.41 9.02 -4.96
N LEU A 155 16.09 9.85 -3.97
CA LEU A 155 14.78 9.94 -3.36
C LEU A 155 14.03 11.08 -4.05
N ASP A 156 13.07 10.79 -4.90
CA ASP A 156 12.38 11.78 -5.74
C ASP A 156 11.18 12.46 -5.04
N PHE A 157 11.04 12.30 -3.72
CA PHE A 157 9.98 12.93 -2.94
C PHE A 157 10.48 14.16 -2.17
N PRO A 158 9.60 15.18 -1.95
CA PRO A 158 9.99 16.45 -1.35
C PRO A 158 10.28 16.37 0.14
N PHE A 159 11.19 17.23 0.61
CA PHE A 159 11.55 17.43 2.02
C PHE A 159 11.10 18.82 2.45
N ALA A 160 10.29 18.91 3.50
CA ALA A 160 9.69 20.15 3.95
C ALA A 160 9.58 20.22 5.49
N LYS A 161 9.05 21.33 6.01
CA LYS A 161 8.71 21.49 7.43
C LYS A 161 7.26 21.05 7.68
N GLY A 162 7.02 20.37 8.82
CA GLY A 162 5.70 19.89 9.21
C GLY A 162 5.51 19.79 10.72
N ILE A 163 5.95 20.81 11.45
CA ILE A 163 5.94 20.85 12.91
C ILE A 163 4.50 20.81 13.45
N GLU A 164 3.65 21.68 12.90
CA GLU A 164 2.25 21.80 13.32
C GLU A 164 1.50 20.49 13.10
N GLN A 165 1.71 19.84 11.96
CA GLN A 165 1.09 18.56 11.61
C GLN A 165 1.55 17.44 12.57
N ALA A 166 2.83 17.42 12.89
CA ALA A 166 3.38 16.47 13.86
C ALA A 166 2.79 16.64 15.26
N GLU A 167 2.64 17.89 15.71
CA GLU A 167 2.05 18.22 17.01
C GLU A 167 0.58 17.84 17.06
N GLU A 168 -0.20 18.13 16.02
CA GLU A 168 -1.64 17.87 15.96
C GLU A 168 -1.96 16.38 16.08
N ILE A 169 -1.19 15.51 15.41
CA ILE A 169 -1.41 14.05 15.46
C ILE A 169 -0.51 13.33 16.48
N GLY A 170 0.17 14.08 17.35
CA GLY A 170 0.94 13.54 18.48
C GLY A 170 2.19 12.74 18.08
N ILE A 171 2.91 13.16 17.03
CA ILE A 171 4.19 12.57 16.64
C ILE A 171 5.28 13.01 17.63
N SER A 172 5.85 12.05 18.33
CA SER A 172 6.90 12.29 19.35
C SER A 172 8.21 11.54 19.10
N SER A 173 8.22 10.64 18.11
CA SER A 173 9.40 9.83 17.74
C SER A 173 9.78 10.03 16.29
N ARG A 174 11.06 9.82 15.95
CA ARG A 174 11.61 9.92 14.61
C ARG A 174 12.44 8.66 14.33
N PRO A 175 12.24 8.06 13.12
CA PRO A 175 11.18 8.35 12.16
C PRO A 175 9.80 7.96 12.68
N SER A 176 8.75 8.55 12.10
CA SER A 176 7.36 8.07 12.22
C SER A 176 6.71 8.13 10.85
N ILE A 177 6.00 7.07 10.47
CA ILE A 177 5.39 6.93 9.15
C ILE A 177 3.89 6.97 9.31
N VAL A 178 3.23 7.88 8.60
CA VAL A 178 1.77 7.99 8.55
C VAL A 178 1.30 7.55 7.18
N PHE A 179 0.41 6.57 7.16
CA PHE A 179 -0.25 6.10 5.93
C PHE A 179 -1.61 6.78 5.83
N VAL A 180 -1.80 7.51 4.74
CA VAL A 180 -3.01 8.30 4.49
C VAL A 180 -3.74 7.71 3.27
N ASN A 181 -5.06 7.53 3.37
CA ASN A 181 -5.86 7.02 2.26
C ASN A 181 -6.19 8.12 1.23
N SER A 182 -6.89 7.75 0.16
CA SER A 182 -7.29 8.68 -0.91
C SER A 182 -8.20 9.82 -0.47
N ASP A 183 -8.87 9.68 0.66
CA ASP A 183 -9.81 10.64 1.22
C ASP A 183 -9.18 11.53 2.30
N GLY A 184 -7.86 11.38 2.52
CA GLY A 184 -7.11 12.13 3.53
C GLY A 184 -7.17 11.53 4.93
N GLY A 185 -7.83 10.38 5.14
CA GLY A 185 -7.94 9.72 6.43
C GLY A 185 -6.65 8.97 6.82
N ILE A 186 -6.24 9.10 8.07
CA ILE A 186 -5.09 8.38 8.64
C ILE A 186 -5.47 6.91 8.83
N VAL A 187 -4.84 6.03 8.04
CA VAL A 187 -5.07 4.58 8.13
C VAL A 187 -4.29 3.99 9.32
N THR A 188 -3.04 4.39 9.47
CA THR A 188 -2.17 3.93 10.56
C THR A 188 -0.96 4.83 10.72
N ILE A 189 -0.39 4.83 11.92
CA ILE A 189 0.86 5.50 12.26
C ILE A 189 1.84 4.45 12.77
N HIS A 190 2.96 4.30 12.09
CA HIS A 190 4.08 3.48 12.54
C HIS A 190 5.13 4.39 13.20
N LYS A 191 5.53 4.06 14.44
CA LYS A 191 6.54 4.81 15.20
C LYS A 191 7.84 4.04 15.25
N GLY A 192 8.93 4.67 14.83
CA GLY A 192 10.25 4.07 14.72
C GLY A 192 10.62 3.74 13.29
N GLY A 193 11.88 3.33 13.08
CA GLY A 193 12.39 2.91 11.78
C GLY A 193 11.77 1.60 11.30
N LEU A 194 11.78 1.41 9.99
CA LEU A 194 11.56 0.11 9.41
C LEU A 194 12.88 -0.64 9.55
N ASN A 195 12.90 -1.63 10.44
CA ASN A 195 14.04 -2.55 10.51
C ASN A 195 13.85 -3.54 9.36
N ASP A 196 14.94 -3.80 8.64
CA ASP A 196 14.99 -4.90 7.69
C ASP A 196 14.62 -6.19 8.44
N ALA A 197 13.51 -6.82 8.01
CA ALA A 197 12.99 -8.04 8.61
C ALA A 197 13.61 -9.27 7.95
#